data_ae9b4d0430af8d552ab8a37df5dcf7e9
#
_entry.id   ae9b4d0430af8d552ab8a37df5dcf7e9
#
_cell.length_a   1.000
_cell.length_b   1.000
_cell.length_c   1.000
_cell.angle_alpha   90.00
_cell.angle_beta   90.00
_cell.angle_gamma   90.00
#
_symmetry.space_group_name_H-M   'P 1'
#
loop_
_entity.id
_entity.type
_entity.pdbx_description
1 polymer ?
#
loop_
_entity_poly.entity_id
_entity_poly.type
_entity_poly.pdbx_seq_one_letter_code
_entity_poly.pdbx_strand_id
1 'polypeptide(L)'
;MLSRVEKFEVALKQTECDAVLVTNLKNIYYLTGFSGTEATVFISKKRRIFLTDSRYTLIAKGVVEGFDIVETRDAVGEIAKIIADDKLEKIGIDDEISYAYFKMLESVFAGHELVPMTGFIENLRMIKDEQEIATIRRACQISDQAFLDVLDFIKPGETTELAVMNFLDARMRQLGASGASFDFIIASGYRSAMPHGVASDKVIQKGETLTMDFGCYYNHYVSDMTRTVHVGQVTDEEREIYDIVLRSNQALIDAAKAGLSRIDFDRIPRQIINDAGYGDYFTHGIGHGIGLDIHEEPYFSQTSKEVIKSGMVLTDEPGIYIEGKYGVRIEDDILITDNGCELLTLAPKELIVI
;
A
#
# COMPACT_ATOMS: atom_id res chain seq x y z
N MET A 1 13.68 18.72 -10.58
CA MET A 1 12.67 18.35 -9.58
C MET A 1 13.40 18.29 -8.23
N LEU A 2 12.77 18.69 -7.10
CA LEU A 2 13.39 18.56 -5.78
C LEU A 2 13.55 17.07 -5.42
N SER A 3 14.68 16.71 -4.78
CA SER A 3 14.85 15.38 -4.18
C SER A 3 13.87 15.18 -3.01
N ARG A 4 13.69 13.93 -2.55
CA ARG A 4 12.79 13.59 -1.43
C ARG A 4 13.21 14.32 -0.15
N VAL A 5 14.52 14.40 0.12
CA VAL A 5 15.07 15.14 1.27
C VAL A 5 14.84 16.64 1.14
N GLU A 6 14.98 17.22 -0.06
CA GLU A 6 14.66 18.63 -0.26
C GLU A 6 13.17 18.93 -0.10
N LYS A 7 12.27 18.03 -0.55
CA LYS A 7 10.82 18.14 -0.27
C LYS A 7 10.55 18.11 1.23
N PHE A 8 11.19 17.20 1.96
CA PHE A 8 11.12 17.11 3.41
C PHE A 8 11.56 18.42 4.09
N GLU A 9 12.70 18.98 3.69
CA GLU A 9 13.20 20.24 4.27
C GLU A 9 12.30 21.45 3.98
N VAL A 10 11.67 21.46 2.79
CA VAL A 10 10.67 22.49 2.46
C VAL A 10 9.46 22.35 3.37
N ALA A 11 8.98 21.14 3.59
CA ALA A 11 7.87 20.87 4.50
C ALA A 11 8.22 21.21 5.96
N LEU A 12 9.41 20.83 6.44
CA LEU A 12 9.88 21.14 7.78
C LEU A 12 9.90 22.65 8.07
N LYS A 13 10.28 23.48 7.09
CA LYS A 13 10.28 24.95 7.23
C LYS A 13 8.88 25.54 7.45
N GLN A 14 7.82 24.78 7.15
CA GLN A 14 6.42 25.21 7.34
C GLN A 14 5.86 24.79 8.70
N THR A 15 6.62 24.04 9.49
CA THR A 15 6.29 23.63 10.86
C THR A 15 6.97 24.50 11.90
N GLU A 16 6.55 24.34 13.15
CA GLU A 16 7.22 24.98 14.32
C GLU A 16 8.51 24.23 14.75
N CYS A 17 8.76 23.03 14.20
CA CYS A 17 9.87 22.19 14.64
C CYS A 17 11.22 22.72 14.12
N ASP A 18 12.25 22.61 14.94
CA ASP A 18 13.63 22.91 14.57
C ASP A 18 14.30 21.76 13.86
N ALA A 19 13.88 20.54 14.19
CA ALA A 19 14.37 19.29 13.63
C ALA A 19 13.30 18.21 13.70
N VAL A 20 13.51 17.12 12.95
CA VAL A 20 12.68 15.89 13.04
C VAL A 20 13.57 14.68 13.24
N LEU A 21 13.18 13.84 14.19
CA LEU A 21 13.71 12.52 14.44
C LEU A 21 12.83 11.49 13.71
N VAL A 22 13.39 10.78 12.74
CA VAL A 22 12.71 9.75 11.95
C VAL A 22 13.24 8.38 12.37
N THR A 23 12.33 7.51 12.80
CA THR A 23 12.63 6.15 13.25
C THR A 23 11.88 5.07 12.50
N ASN A 24 10.79 5.43 11.81
CA ASN A 24 10.07 4.55 10.92
C ASN A 24 10.95 4.15 9.73
N LEU A 25 11.25 2.84 9.60
CA LEU A 25 12.19 2.33 8.59
C LEU A 25 11.70 2.56 7.15
N LYS A 26 10.40 2.61 6.90
CA LYS A 26 9.86 2.93 5.57
C LYS A 26 10.07 4.39 5.21
N ASN A 27 9.90 5.28 6.18
CA ASN A 27 10.21 6.70 6.02
C ASN A 27 11.70 6.95 5.83
N ILE A 28 12.56 6.21 6.56
CA ILE A 28 14.01 6.22 6.36
C ILE A 28 14.38 5.74 4.96
N TYR A 29 13.78 4.62 4.51
CA TYR A 29 13.97 4.14 3.14
C TYR A 29 13.54 5.19 2.10
N TYR A 30 12.37 5.80 2.27
CA TYR A 30 11.88 6.86 1.39
C TYR A 30 12.89 8.00 1.24
N LEU A 31 13.46 8.46 2.36
CA LEU A 31 14.39 9.60 2.39
C LEU A 31 15.79 9.25 1.89
N THR A 32 16.26 8.01 2.13
CA THR A 32 17.70 7.69 2.02
C THR A 32 18.00 6.50 1.08
N GLY A 33 17.01 5.70 0.71
CA GLY A 33 17.19 4.42 0.01
C GLY A 33 17.76 3.29 0.88
N PHE A 34 17.99 3.53 2.17
CA PHE A 34 18.51 2.51 3.09
C PHE A 34 17.41 1.54 3.55
N SER A 35 17.66 0.24 3.40
CA SER A 35 16.70 -0.85 3.69
C SER A 35 17.11 -1.79 4.83
N GLY A 36 18.07 -1.38 5.67
CA GLY A 36 18.47 -2.14 6.85
C GLY A 36 17.42 -2.07 7.98
N THR A 37 17.60 -2.94 8.98
CA THR A 37 16.67 -3.05 10.13
C THR A 37 17.06 -2.17 11.31
N GLU A 38 18.16 -1.41 11.22
CA GLU A 38 18.65 -0.52 12.29
C GLU A 38 19.15 0.77 11.68
N ALA A 39 18.33 1.80 11.80
CA ALA A 39 18.67 3.15 11.37
C ALA A 39 17.81 4.19 12.09
N THR A 40 18.37 5.38 12.25
CA THR A 40 17.69 6.57 12.72
C THR A 40 18.14 7.75 11.84
N VAL A 41 17.22 8.59 11.44
CA VAL A 41 17.52 9.80 10.69
C VAL A 41 17.14 11.02 11.53
N PHE A 42 18.03 11.99 11.57
CA PHE A 42 17.78 13.27 12.21
C PHE A 42 18.07 14.40 11.24
N ILE A 43 17.05 15.18 10.93
CA ILE A 43 17.15 16.31 9.99
C ILE A 43 16.75 17.59 10.72
N SER A 44 17.68 18.54 10.76
CA SER A 44 17.44 19.89 11.25
C SER A 44 17.65 20.92 10.13
N LYS A 45 17.39 22.18 10.42
CA LYS A 45 17.70 23.29 9.49
C LYS A 45 19.19 23.41 9.16
N LYS A 46 20.09 22.71 9.91
CA LYS A 46 21.55 22.81 9.77
C LYS A 46 22.21 21.49 9.38
N ARG A 47 21.63 20.35 9.74
CA ARG A 47 22.29 19.04 9.65
C ARG A 47 21.34 17.98 9.11
N ARG A 48 21.91 17.03 8.39
CA ARG A 48 21.28 15.77 7.99
C ARG A 48 22.14 14.63 8.52
N ILE A 49 21.67 13.93 9.53
CA ILE A 49 22.43 12.88 10.20
C ILE A 49 21.72 11.54 9.98
N PHE A 50 22.48 10.55 9.57
CA PHE A 50 22.05 9.17 9.48
C PHE A 50 22.83 8.33 10.50
N LEU A 51 22.12 7.71 11.45
CA LEU A 51 22.75 6.93 12.52
C LEU A 51 22.40 5.46 12.32
N THR A 52 23.41 4.59 12.42
CA THR A 52 23.26 3.14 12.34
C THR A 52 24.39 2.45 13.10
N ASP A 53 24.31 1.14 13.27
CA ASP A 53 25.36 0.38 13.93
C ASP A 53 26.38 -0.22 12.95
N SER A 54 27.44 -0.83 13.50
CA SER A 54 28.53 -1.41 12.71
C SER A 54 28.12 -2.50 11.70
N ARG A 55 26.94 -3.13 11.88
CA ARG A 55 26.44 -4.14 10.93
C ARG A 55 26.02 -3.51 9.60
N TYR A 56 25.63 -2.25 9.62
CA TYR A 56 25.05 -1.54 8.47
C TYR A 56 25.87 -0.37 7.95
N THR A 57 26.91 0.06 8.65
CA THR A 57 27.72 1.24 8.27
C THR A 57 28.26 1.13 6.84
N LEU A 58 28.72 -0.06 6.42
CA LEU A 58 29.24 -0.25 5.06
C LEU A 58 28.15 -0.12 4.01
N ILE A 59 26.98 -0.68 4.27
CA ILE A 59 25.81 -0.59 3.39
C ILE A 59 25.35 0.88 3.32
N ALA A 60 25.22 1.54 4.46
CA ALA A 60 24.79 2.94 4.53
C ALA A 60 25.72 3.86 3.71
N LYS A 61 27.04 3.68 3.81
CA LYS A 61 28.03 4.44 3.00
C LYS A 61 27.90 4.22 1.50
N GLY A 62 27.28 3.12 1.07
CA GLY A 62 27.06 2.80 -0.35
C GLY A 62 25.76 3.34 -0.93
N VAL A 63 24.75 3.65 -0.07
CA VAL A 63 23.40 4.00 -0.56
C VAL A 63 22.88 5.34 -0.02
N VAL A 64 23.35 5.79 1.14
CA VAL A 64 22.87 7.03 1.78
C VAL A 64 23.69 8.22 1.28
N GLU A 65 23.04 9.11 0.56
CA GLU A 65 23.69 10.31 0.02
C GLU A 65 23.19 11.58 0.71
N GLY A 66 24.10 12.54 0.92
CA GLY A 66 23.76 13.85 1.46
C GLY A 66 23.51 13.88 2.98
N PHE A 67 23.95 12.85 3.70
CA PHE A 67 23.88 12.75 5.17
C PHE A 67 25.25 12.50 5.76
N ASP A 68 25.49 13.03 6.94
CA ASP A 68 26.61 12.63 7.79
C ASP A 68 26.28 11.28 8.45
N ILE A 69 27.04 10.22 8.13
CA ILE A 69 26.80 8.87 8.65
C ILE A 69 27.55 8.69 9.96
N VAL A 70 26.82 8.39 11.03
CA VAL A 70 27.35 8.16 12.38
C VAL A 70 27.15 6.69 12.76
N GLU A 71 28.25 5.97 13.01
CA GLU A 71 28.21 4.64 13.56
C GLU A 71 28.05 4.70 15.08
N THR A 72 26.93 4.22 15.60
CA THR A 72 26.64 4.22 17.04
C THR A 72 25.64 3.13 17.39
N ARG A 73 25.64 2.71 18.67
CA ARG A 73 24.58 1.91 19.30
C ARG A 73 23.68 2.75 20.21
N ASP A 74 24.00 4.03 20.35
CA ASP A 74 23.24 4.99 21.16
C ASP A 74 22.84 6.19 20.30
N ALA A 75 21.96 5.93 19.33
CA ALA A 75 21.49 6.97 18.42
C ALA A 75 20.81 8.12 19.16
N VAL A 76 20.01 7.81 20.18
CA VAL A 76 19.27 8.82 20.96
C VAL A 76 20.21 9.69 21.76
N GLY A 77 21.26 9.11 22.39
CA GLY A 77 22.27 9.87 23.12
C GLY A 77 23.12 10.77 22.21
N GLU A 78 23.46 10.33 20.99
CA GLU A 78 24.14 11.17 20.00
C GLU A 78 23.26 12.34 19.53
N ILE A 79 21.97 12.08 19.31
CA ILE A 79 21.01 13.13 18.94
C ILE A 79 20.81 14.12 20.08
N ALA A 80 20.79 13.70 21.35
CA ALA A 80 20.70 14.57 22.51
C ALA A 80 21.85 15.59 22.54
N LYS A 81 23.07 15.16 22.20
CA LYS A 81 24.24 16.06 22.10
C LYS A 81 24.04 17.10 20.99
N ILE A 82 23.54 16.67 19.83
CA ILE A 82 23.26 17.56 18.68
C ILE A 82 22.18 18.59 19.05
N ILE A 83 21.11 18.17 19.71
CA ILE A 83 20.02 19.03 20.18
C ILE A 83 20.58 20.13 21.11
N ALA A 84 21.44 19.73 22.07
CA ALA A 84 22.06 20.67 23.02
C ALA A 84 23.04 21.63 22.33
N ASP A 85 23.93 21.12 21.45
CA ASP A 85 24.93 21.89 20.73
C ASP A 85 24.30 22.94 19.81
N ASP A 86 23.25 22.56 19.07
CA ASP A 86 22.56 23.43 18.12
C ASP A 86 21.45 24.26 18.77
N LYS A 87 21.17 24.05 20.07
CA LYS A 87 20.16 24.76 20.89
C LYS A 87 18.78 24.65 20.25
N LEU A 88 18.39 23.44 19.87
CA LEU A 88 17.08 23.18 19.29
C LEU A 88 16.03 23.07 20.41
N GLU A 89 14.85 23.61 20.21
CA GLU A 89 13.80 23.66 21.24
C GLU A 89 12.67 22.66 20.96
N LYS A 90 12.21 22.59 19.71
CA LYS A 90 11.09 21.75 19.28
C LYS A 90 11.56 20.66 18.33
N ILE A 91 11.36 19.40 18.73
CA ILE A 91 11.78 18.23 17.98
C ILE A 91 10.56 17.47 17.52
N GLY A 92 10.35 17.43 16.20
CA GLY A 92 9.36 16.54 15.59
C GLY A 92 9.76 15.08 15.73
N ILE A 93 8.79 14.22 15.97
CA ILE A 93 8.98 12.77 16.08
C ILE A 93 7.91 12.02 15.29
N ASP A 94 8.23 10.83 14.78
CA ASP A 94 7.20 9.93 14.22
C ASP A 94 6.10 9.67 15.27
N ASP A 95 4.84 9.65 14.85
CA ASP A 95 3.70 9.44 15.73
C ASP A 95 3.34 7.95 15.93
N GLU A 96 3.88 7.06 15.10
CA GLU A 96 3.69 5.61 15.21
C GLU A 96 4.74 4.91 16.09
N ILE A 97 5.40 5.64 16.99
CA ILE A 97 6.35 5.06 17.94
C ILE A 97 5.64 4.41 19.12
N SER A 98 6.27 3.40 19.74
CA SER A 98 5.70 2.81 20.95
C SER A 98 5.68 3.83 22.09
N TYR A 99 4.67 3.73 22.97
CA TYR A 99 4.59 4.59 24.17
C TYR A 99 5.86 4.48 25.05
N ALA A 100 6.45 3.31 25.15
CA ALA A 100 7.68 3.11 25.92
C ALA A 100 8.85 3.88 25.29
N TYR A 101 8.97 3.87 23.96
CA TYR A 101 9.99 4.62 23.25
C TYR A 101 9.77 6.14 23.39
N PHE A 102 8.54 6.61 23.27
CA PHE A 102 8.18 8.00 23.53
C PHE A 102 8.61 8.47 24.93
N LYS A 103 8.29 7.68 25.98
CA LYS A 103 8.68 7.99 27.38
C LYS A 103 10.20 8.02 27.58
N MET A 104 10.93 7.20 26.85
CA MET A 104 12.39 7.21 26.86
C MET A 104 12.90 8.52 26.20
N LEU A 105 12.35 8.92 25.03
CA LEU A 105 12.69 10.17 24.38
C LEU A 105 12.40 11.39 25.28
N GLU A 106 11.22 11.45 25.94
CA GLU A 106 10.90 12.51 26.92
C GLU A 106 11.94 12.62 28.03
N SER A 107 12.45 11.47 28.49
CA SER A 107 13.46 11.45 29.56
C SER A 107 14.83 11.93 29.05
N VAL A 108 15.25 11.49 27.86
CA VAL A 108 16.58 11.83 27.31
C VAL A 108 16.61 13.26 26.77
N PHE A 109 15.53 13.72 26.16
CA PHE A 109 15.39 15.09 25.64
C PHE A 109 14.68 16.02 26.64
N ALA A 110 14.88 15.78 27.96
CA ALA A 110 14.24 16.57 29.00
C ALA A 110 14.58 18.09 28.84
N GLY A 111 13.51 18.90 28.85
CA GLY A 111 13.64 20.36 28.63
C GLY A 111 13.39 20.79 27.18
N HIS A 112 13.17 19.88 26.28
CA HIS A 112 12.80 20.14 24.89
C HIS A 112 11.35 19.70 24.63
N GLU A 113 10.67 20.35 23.68
CA GLU A 113 9.30 19.99 23.28
C GLU A 113 9.35 18.89 22.20
N LEU A 114 8.69 17.75 22.46
CA LEU A 114 8.50 16.68 21.48
C LEU A 114 7.16 16.87 20.79
N VAL A 115 7.16 17.03 19.47
CA VAL A 115 5.97 17.29 18.64
C VAL A 115 5.68 16.08 17.76
N PRO A 116 4.57 15.35 17.96
CA PRO A 116 4.16 14.29 17.04
C PRO A 116 3.92 14.85 15.64
N MET A 117 4.56 14.24 14.64
CA MET A 117 4.51 14.68 13.23
C MET A 117 3.57 13.80 12.41
N THR A 118 2.29 13.78 12.79
CA THR A 118 1.27 12.91 12.18
C THR A 118 1.19 13.10 10.67
N GLY A 119 1.43 12.02 9.93
CA GLY A 119 1.36 12.00 8.47
C GLY A 119 2.39 12.87 7.75
N PHE A 120 3.42 13.37 8.43
CA PHE A 120 4.33 14.35 7.87
C PHE A 120 5.11 13.83 6.65
N ILE A 121 5.71 12.64 6.76
CA ILE A 121 6.46 12.00 5.68
C ILE A 121 5.49 11.24 4.77
N GLU A 122 4.46 10.63 5.32
CA GLU A 122 3.42 9.91 4.60
C GLU A 122 2.71 10.80 3.57
N ASN A 123 2.48 12.08 3.90
CA ASN A 123 1.96 13.07 2.95
C ASN A 123 2.92 13.35 1.78
N LEU A 124 4.24 13.24 2.00
CA LEU A 124 5.23 13.35 0.91
C LEU A 124 5.24 12.08 0.05
N ARG A 125 5.11 10.90 0.68
CA ARG A 125 5.04 9.58 0.03
C ARG A 125 3.78 9.42 -0.82
N MET A 126 2.71 10.13 -0.47
CA MET A 126 1.42 10.06 -1.19
C MET A 126 1.58 10.38 -2.69
N ILE A 127 2.47 11.32 -3.05
CA ILE A 127 2.74 11.70 -4.44
C ILE A 127 4.02 11.03 -4.92
N LYS A 128 3.86 9.97 -5.68
CA LYS A 128 4.95 9.14 -6.19
C LYS A 128 5.77 9.88 -7.26
N ASP A 129 7.08 9.74 -7.21
CA ASP A 129 7.97 10.16 -8.28
C ASP A 129 8.03 9.08 -9.40
N GLU A 130 8.70 9.42 -10.52
CA GLU A 130 8.79 8.52 -11.69
C GLU A 130 9.45 7.17 -11.35
N GLN A 131 10.43 7.16 -10.43
CA GLN A 131 11.13 5.94 -10.02
C GLN A 131 10.23 5.06 -9.14
N GLU A 132 9.46 5.65 -8.23
CA GLU A 132 8.46 4.94 -7.42
C GLU A 132 7.40 4.31 -8.32
N ILE A 133 6.84 5.10 -9.26
CA ILE A 133 5.84 4.62 -10.23
C ILE A 133 6.38 3.47 -11.08
N ALA A 134 7.62 3.58 -11.57
CA ALA A 134 8.24 2.49 -12.34
C ALA A 134 8.42 1.21 -11.52
N THR A 135 8.71 1.35 -10.21
CA THR A 135 8.87 0.23 -9.29
C THR A 135 7.53 -0.44 -8.99
N ILE A 136 6.48 0.34 -8.70
CA ILE A 136 5.12 -0.16 -8.47
C ILE A 136 4.60 -0.85 -9.74
N ARG A 137 4.77 -0.24 -10.91
CA ARG A 137 4.40 -0.85 -12.21
C ARG A 137 5.06 -2.21 -12.41
N ARG A 138 6.33 -2.37 -11.97
CA ARG A 138 7.00 -3.67 -12.03
C ARG A 138 6.41 -4.67 -11.05
N ALA A 139 6.03 -4.26 -9.85
CA ALA A 139 5.31 -5.11 -8.90
C ALA A 139 3.96 -5.59 -9.48
N CYS A 140 3.17 -4.69 -10.07
CA CYS A 140 1.91 -5.03 -10.75
C CYS A 140 2.12 -6.04 -11.90
N GLN A 141 3.13 -5.86 -12.75
CA GLN A 141 3.46 -6.82 -13.82
C GLN A 141 3.82 -8.22 -13.29
N ILE A 142 4.43 -8.30 -12.11
CA ILE A 142 4.71 -9.59 -11.46
C ILE A 142 3.40 -10.26 -11.03
N SER A 143 2.48 -9.52 -10.42
CA SER A 143 1.16 -10.01 -10.01
C SER A 143 0.32 -10.42 -11.22
N ASP A 144 0.29 -9.60 -12.28
CA ASP A 144 -0.39 -9.92 -13.55
C ASP A 144 0.06 -11.26 -14.12
N GLN A 145 1.38 -11.48 -14.21
CA GLN A 145 1.92 -12.72 -14.75
C GLN A 145 1.62 -13.92 -13.84
N ALA A 146 1.72 -13.74 -12.52
CA ALA A 146 1.39 -14.80 -11.57
C ALA A 146 -0.09 -15.21 -11.64
N PHE A 147 -1.00 -14.23 -11.86
CA PHE A 147 -2.40 -14.50 -12.11
C PHE A 147 -2.61 -15.36 -13.36
N LEU A 148 -2.01 -15.00 -14.47
CA LEU A 148 -2.15 -15.78 -15.71
C LEU A 148 -1.64 -17.21 -15.53
N ASP A 149 -0.51 -17.37 -14.85
CA ASP A 149 0.10 -18.68 -14.66
C ASP A 149 -0.69 -19.57 -13.68
N VAL A 150 -1.41 -18.99 -12.69
CA VAL A 150 -2.18 -19.78 -11.72
C VAL A 150 -3.45 -20.38 -12.31
N LEU A 151 -4.00 -19.81 -13.38
CA LEU A 151 -5.21 -20.32 -14.03
C LEU A 151 -5.02 -21.76 -14.54
N ASP A 152 -3.85 -22.06 -15.09
CA ASP A 152 -3.51 -23.41 -15.57
C ASP A 152 -3.20 -24.40 -14.42
N PHE A 153 -2.88 -23.89 -13.24
CA PHE A 153 -2.59 -24.68 -12.05
C PHE A 153 -3.84 -25.21 -11.37
N ILE A 154 -4.95 -24.45 -11.42
CA ILE A 154 -6.18 -24.76 -10.69
C ILE A 154 -6.89 -25.95 -11.32
N LYS A 155 -7.08 -27.03 -10.53
CA LYS A 155 -7.83 -28.24 -10.93
C LYS A 155 -9.00 -28.44 -9.99
N PRO A 156 -10.24 -28.25 -10.46
CA PRO A 156 -11.44 -28.43 -9.64
C PRO A 156 -11.52 -29.84 -9.05
N GLY A 157 -11.82 -29.93 -7.76
CA GLY A 157 -11.88 -31.19 -7.01
C GLY A 157 -10.54 -31.71 -6.50
N GLU A 158 -9.41 -31.03 -6.85
CA GLU A 158 -8.06 -31.44 -6.43
C GLU A 158 -7.30 -30.29 -5.73
N THR A 159 -7.35 -29.07 -6.30
CA THR A 159 -6.58 -27.91 -5.81
C THR A 159 -7.28 -27.28 -4.63
N THR A 160 -6.54 -26.99 -3.54
CA THR A 160 -7.02 -26.24 -2.38
C THR A 160 -6.75 -24.75 -2.52
N GLU A 161 -7.46 -23.92 -1.75
CA GLU A 161 -7.19 -22.47 -1.65
C GLU A 161 -5.72 -22.21 -1.19
N LEU A 162 -5.23 -22.98 -0.21
CA LEU A 162 -3.81 -22.92 0.23
C LEU A 162 -2.83 -23.29 -0.89
N ALA A 163 -3.18 -24.24 -1.75
CA ALA A 163 -2.31 -24.59 -2.88
C ALA A 163 -2.22 -23.45 -3.89
N VAL A 164 -3.32 -22.74 -4.15
CA VAL A 164 -3.35 -21.53 -4.99
C VAL A 164 -2.50 -20.42 -4.37
N MET A 165 -2.68 -20.16 -3.08
CA MET A 165 -1.88 -19.16 -2.34
C MET A 165 -0.38 -19.45 -2.46
N ASN A 166 0.03 -20.69 -2.17
CA ASN A 166 1.43 -21.10 -2.24
C ASN A 166 2.00 -21.00 -3.66
N PHE A 167 1.20 -21.34 -4.67
CA PHE A 167 1.61 -21.20 -6.07
C PHE A 167 1.87 -19.72 -6.42
N LEU A 168 0.96 -18.82 -6.06
CA LEU A 168 1.07 -17.39 -6.32
C LEU A 168 2.31 -16.78 -5.64
N ASP A 169 2.54 -17.05 -4.34
CA ASP A 169 3.73 -16.54 -3.63
C ASP A 169 5.03 -17.05 -4.27
N ALA A 170 5.12 -18.37 -4.53
CA ALA A 170 6.29 -18.96 -5.16
C ALA A 170 6.52 -18.39 -6.57
N ARG A 171 5.44 -18.20 -7.35
CA ARG A 171 5.53 -17.68 -8.71
C ARG A 171 5.97 -16.22 -8.75
N MET A 172 5.40 -15.37 -7.91
CA MET A 172 5.82 -13.97 -7.81
C MET A 172 7.30 -13.84 -7.40
N ARG A 173 7.77 -14.67 -6.45
CA ARG A 173 9.21 -14.71 -6.08
C ARG A 173 10.09 -15.14 -7.24
N GLN A 174 9.68 -16.12 -8.05
CA GLN A 174 10.42 -16.52 -9.27
C GLN A 174 10.48 -15.38 -10.30
N LEU A 175 9.48 -14.50 -10.34
CA LEU A 175 9.43 -13.33 -11.21
C LEU A 175 10.19 -12.11 -10.67
N GLY A 176 10.74 -12.22 -9.46
CA GLY A 176 11.61 -11.20 -8.85
C GLY A 176 11.04 -10.48 -7.63
N ALA A 177 9.86 -10.86 -7.14
CA ALA A 177 9.32 -10.32 -5.90
C ALA A 177 10.15 -10.75 -4.68
N SER A 178 10.24 -9.90 -3.67
CA SER A 178 10.88 -10.23 -2.39
C SER A 178 9.94 -10.95 -1.41
N GLY A 179 8.63 -10.84 -1.59
CA GLY A 179 7.61 -11.49 -0.77
C GLY A 179 6.20 -11.02 -1.09
N ALA A 180 5.22 -11.59 -0.39
CA ALA A 180 3.85 -11.15 -0.39
C ALA A 180 3.72 -9.75 0.24
N SER A 181 2.88 -8.88 -0.31
CA SER A 181 2.61 -7.54 0.24
C SER A 181 1.66 -7.58 1.44
N PHE A 182 0.84 -8.63 1.53
CA PHE A 182 -0.11 -8.92 2.62
C PHE A 182 -0.47 -10.41 2.64
N ASP A 183 -1.26 -10.85 3.62
CA ASP A 183 -1.79 -12.21 3.70
C ASP A 183 -2.86 -12.40 2.62
N PHE A 184 -2.59 -13.24 1.62
CA PHE A 184 -3.48 -13.41 0.46
C PHE A 184 -4.87 -13.91 0.84
N ILE A 185 -5.88 -13.33 0.21
CA ILE A 185 -7.26 -13.77 0.29
C ILE A 185 -7.52 -14.68 -0.90
N ILE A 186 -7.61 -15.98 -0.64
CA ILE A 186 -7.97 -16.97 -1.66
C ILE A 186 -9.21 -17.69 -1.14
N ALA A 187 -10.36 -17.34 -1.69
CA ALA A 187 -11.64 -17.78 -1.16
C ALA A 187 -12.57 -18.31 -2.27
N SER A 188 -13.04 -19.52 -2.12
CA SER A 188 -13.88 -20.20 -3.12
C SER A 188 -15.29 -20.53 -2.62
N GLY A 189 -16.26 -20.50 -3.53
CA GLY A 189 -17.67 -20.74 -3.24
C GLY A 189 -18.21 -19.79 -2.17
N TYR A 190 -18.90 -20.31 -1.15
CA TYR A 190 -19.47 -19.49 -0.08
C TYR A 190 -18.43 -18.66 0.70
N ARG A 191 -17.16 -19.08 0.69
CA ARG A 191 -16.08 -18.34 1.34
C ARG A 191 -15.72 -17.05 0.59
N SER A 192 -15.96 -16.98 -0.72
CA SER A 192 -15.75 -15.75 -1.49
C SER A 192 -16.67 -14.60 -1.06
N ALA A 193 -17.76 -14.90 -0.32
CA ALA A 193 -18.59 -13.90 0.33
C ALA A 193 -17.94 -13.28 1.59
N MET A 194 -16.74 -13.72 1.99
CA MET A 194 -15.96 -13.14 3.08
C MET A 194 -14.91 -12.19 2.48
N PRO A 195 -15.03 -10.86 2.64
CA PRO A 195 -14.05 -9.91 2.04
C PRO A 195 -12.60 -10.20 2.44
N HIS A 196 -12.36 -10.68 3.67
CA HIS A 196 -11.05 -11.09 4.19
C HIS A 196 -10.94 -12.61 4.37
N GLY A 197 -11.48 -13.39 3.44
CA GLY A 197 -11.43 -14.84 3.46
C GLY A 197 -10.04 -15.39 3.15
N VAL A 198 -9.12 -15.42 4.13
CA VAL A 198 -7.77 -15.98 3.96
C VAL A 198 -7.84 -17.43 3.47
N ALA A 199 -6.80 -17.85 2.72
CA ALA A 199 -6.70 -19.18 2.15
C ALA A 199 -6.84 -20.30 3.20
N SER A 200 -7.57 -21.34 2.86
CA SER A 200 -7.82 -22.51 3.71
C SER A 200 -7.49 -23.82 2.99
N ASP A 201 -7.65 -24.94 3.68
CA ASP A 201 -7.53 -26.28 3.11
C ASP A 201 -8.76 -26.71 2.29
N LYS A 202 -9.75 -25.82 2.12
CA LYS A 202 -10.92 -26.10 1.28
C LYS A 202 -10.49 -26.39 -0.15
N VAL A 203 -10.99 -27.53 -0.68
CA VAL A 203 -10.82 -27.90 -2.08
C VAL A 203 -11.80 -27.12 -2.94
N ILE A 204 -11.29 -26.46 -3.97
CA ILE A 204 -12.07 -25.67 -4.94
C ILE A 204 -12.94 -26.64 -5.79
N GLN A 205 -14.25 -26.38 -5.89
CA GLN A 205 -15.19 -27.25 -6.58
C GLN A 205 -15.68 -26.62 -7.90
N LYS A 206 -16.20 -27.46 -8.80
CA LYS A 206 -16.94 -26.98 -9.98
C LYS A 206 -18.23 -26.28 -9.57
N GLY A 207 -18.55 -25.18 -10.23
CA GLY A 207 -19.70 -24.32 -9.95
C GLY A 207 -19.43 -23.30 -8.86
N GLU A 208 -18.17 -23.07 -8.50
CA GLU A 208 -17.79 -22.03 -7.50
C GLU A 208 -17.15 -20.82 -8.14
N THR A 209 -17.38 -19.66 -7.58
CA THR A 209 -16.51 -18.49 -7.76
C THR A 209 -15.23 -18.68 -6.95
N LEU A 210 -14.11 -18.18 -7.45
CA LEU A 210 -12.84 -18.13 -6.75
C LEU A 210 -12.32 -16.70 -6.81
N THR A 211 -12.33 -16.03 -5.67
CA THR A 211 -11.70 -14.72 -5.48
C THR A 211 -10.24 -14.93 -5.07
N MET A 212 -9.34 -14.29 -5.78
CA MET A 212 -7.90 -14.28 -5.54
C MET A 212 -7.47 -12.82 -5.39
N ASP A 213 -7.15 -12.41 -4.17
CA ASP A 213 -6.67 -11.09 -3.81
C ASP A 213 -5.26 -11.26 -3.25
N PHE A 214 -4.30 -10.70 -3.95
CA PHE A 214 -2.88 -10.91 -3.72
C PHE A 214 -2.02 -9.81 -4.33
N GLY A 215 -0.86 -9.64 -3.78
CA GLY A 215 0.13 -8.70 -4.28
C GLY A 215 1.53 -9.04 -3.79
N CYS A 216 2.52 -8.31 -4.25
CA CYS A 216 3.90 -8.57 -3.90
C CYS A 216 4.70 -7.31 -3.58
N TYR A 217 5.78 -7.48 -2.82
CA TYR A 217 6.84 -6.49 -2.72
C TYR A 217 7.85 -6.65 -3.87
N TYR A 218 8.12 -5.55 -4.56
CA TYR A 218 9.25 -5.42 -5.46
C TYR A 218 10.04 -4.15 -5.12
N ASN A 219 11.33 -4.30 -4.80
CA ASN A 219 12.17 -3.18 -4.34
C ASN A 219 11.48 -2.28 -3.30
N HIS A 220 10.89 -2.89 -2.27
CA HIS A 220 10.16 -2.27 -1.14
C HIS A 220 8.80 -1.67 -1.46
N TYR A 221 8.39 -1.56 -2.72
CA TYR A 221 7.06 -1.10 -3.13
C TYR A 221 6.13 -2.28 -3.34
N VAL A 222 4.85 -2.04 -3.19
CA VAL A 222 3.81 -3.07 -3.27
C VAL A 222 3.06 -3.02 -4.60
N SER A 223 2.41 -4.14 -4.93
CA SER A 223 1.23 -4.23 -5.79
C SER A 223 0.06 -4.79 -5.00
N ASP A 224 -1.15 -4.51 -5.47
CA ASP A 224 -2.40 -5.01 -4.95
C ASP A 224 -3.35 -5.35 -6.10
N MET A 225 -3.94 -6.54 -6.10
CA MET A 225 -4.83 -6.94 -7.19
C MET A 225 -5.80 -8.02 -6.74
N THR A 226 -7.08 -7.80 -6.97
CA THR A 226 -8.10 -8.85 -6.88
C THR A 226 -8.61 -9.25 -8.25
N ARG A 227 -8.69 -10.55 -8.50
CA ARG A 227 -9.43 -11.14 -9.62
C ARG A 227 -10.35 -12.24 -9.11
N THR A 228 -11.58 -12.22 -9.60
CA THR A 228 -12.53 -13.30 -9.36
C THR A 228 -12.70 -14.09 -10.65
N VAL A 229 -12.55 -15.41 -10.59
CA VAL A 229 -12.81 -16.33 -11.70
C VAL A 229 -13.93 -17.28 -11.33
N HIS A 230 -14.54 -17.93 -12.33
CA HIS A 230 -15.55 -18.96 -12.11
C HIS A 230 -15.03 -20.34 -12.51
N VAL A 231 -15.34 -21.35 -11.71
CA VAL A 231 -14.86 -22.72 -11.91
C VAL A 231 -15.98 -23.57 -12.51
N GLY A 232 -15.97 -23.76 -13.85
CA GLY A 232 -17.01 -24.51 -14.55
C GLY A 232 -18.23 -23.68 -14.96
N GLN A 233 -19.43 -24.20 -14.83
CA GLN A 233 -20.65 -23.53 -15.34
C GLN A 233 -21.01 -22.31 -14.48
N VAL A 234 -21.27 -21.19 -15.15
CA VAL A 234 -21.72 -19.91 -14.57
C VAL A 234 -23.23 -19.80 -14.73
N THR A 235 -23.93 -19.46 -13.65
CA THR A 235 -25.36 -19.12 -13.70
C THR A 235 -25.58 -17.69 -14.22
N ASP A 236 -26.79 -17.37 -14.66
CA ASP A 236 -27.15 -16.03 -15.10
C ASP A 236 -27.04 -15.02 -13.96
N GLU A 237 -27.40 -15.39 -12.71
CA GLU A 237 -27.26 -14.53 -11.51
C GLU A 237 -25.79 -14.20 -11.25
N GLU A 238 -24.89 -15.19 -11.29
CA GLU A 238 -23.45 -14.98 -11.07
C GLU A 238 -22.83 -14.08 -12.13
N ARG A 239 -23.22 -14.27 -13.38
CA ARG A 239 -22.79 -13.41 -14.49
C ARG A 239 -23.28 -11.97 -14.31
N GLU A 240 -24.55 -11.78 -13.95
CA GLU A 240 -25.12 -10.45 -13.71
C GLU A 240 -24.37 -9.73 -12.59
N ILE A 241 -24.09 -10.40 -11.47
CA ILE A 241 -23.34 -9.81 -10.35
C ILE A 241 -21.92 -9.48 -10.75
N TYR A 242 -21.24 -10.37 -11.47
CA TYR A 242 -19.92 -10.09 -12.01
C TYR A 242 -19.89 -8.86 -12.91
N ASP A 243 -20.84 -8.75 -13.82
CA ASP A 243 -20.97 -7.63 -14.75
C ASP A 243 -21.28 -6.30 -14.02
N ILE A 244 -22.02 -6.33 -12.90
CA ILE A 244 -22.26 -5.15 -12.06
C ILE A 244 -20.95 -4.68 -11.42
N VAL A 245 -20.16 -5.59 -10.83
CA VAL A 245 -18.88 -5.26 -10.21
C VAL A 245 -17.89 -4.75 -11.26
N LEU A 246 -17.81 -5.39 -12.42
CA LEU A 246 -16.94 -4.97 -13.52
C LEU A 246 -17.31 -3.55 -14.03
N ARG A 247 -18.60 -3.26 -14.18
CA ARG A 247 -19.07 -1.91 -14.56
C ARG A 247 -18.78 -0.89 -13.47
N SER A 248 -18.85 -1.27 -12.20
CA SER A 248 -18.53 -0.43 -11.05
C SER A 248 -17.04 -0.04 -11.07
N ASN A 249 -16.13 -1.00 -11.24
CA ASN A 249 -14.69 -0.76 -11.39
C ASN A 249 -14.41 0.13 -12.62
N GLN A 250 -14.97 -0.18 -13.79
CA GLN A 250 -14.75 0.61 -15.00
C GLN A 250 -15.25 2.06 -14.86
N ALA A 251 -16.36 2.27 -14.15
CA ALA A 251 -16.91 3.63 -13.94
C ALA A 251 -15.97 4.51 -13.11
N LEU A 252 -15.24 3.94 -12.14
CA LEU A 252 -14.24 4.68 -11.40
C LEU A 252 -13.01 4.98 -12.28
N ILE A 253 -12.52 4.01 -13.03
CA ILE A 253 -11.40 4.21 -13.97
C ILE A 253 -11.71 5.33 -14.96
N ASP A 254 -12.92 5.36 -15.52
CA ASP A 254 -13.35 6.40 -16.48
C ASP A 254 -13.44 7.79 -15.84
N ALA A 255 -13.71 7.88 -14.55
CA ALA A 255 -13.90 9.13 -13.82
C ALA A 255 -12.64 9.62 -13.06
N ALA A 256 -11.72 8.71 -12.71
CA ALA A 256 -10.58 9.00 -11.85
C ALA A 256 -9.58 9.95 -12.53
N LYS A 257 -9.34 11.10 -11.91
CA LYS A 257 -8.35 12.11 -12.32
C LYS A 257 -8.04 13.05 -11.18
N ALA A 258 -6.95 13.78 -11.28
CA ALA A 258 -6.63 14.83 -10.32
C ALA A 258 -7.78 15.84 -10.16
N GLY A 259 -8.07 16.23 -8.93
CA GLY A 259 -9.16 17.11 -8.58
C GLY A 259 -10.49 16.43 -8.25
N LEU A 260 -10.66 15.12 -8.52
CA LEU A 260 -11.82 14.37 -8.04
C LEU A 260 -11.80 14.33 -6.51
N SER A 261 -12.96 14.58 -5.86
CA SER A 261 -13.04 14.50 -4.41
C SER A 261 -12.91 13.04 -3.91
N ARG A 262 -12.36 12.84 -2.71
CA ARG A 262 -12.30 11.51 -2.09
C ARG A 262 -13.70 10.91 -1.89
N ILE A 263 -14.70 11.75 -1.65
CA ILE A 263 -16.12 11.33 -1.55
C ILE A 263 -16.60 10.78 -2.90
N ASP A 264 -16.35 11.50 -3.99
CA ASP A 264 -16.82 11.10 -5.31
C ASP A 264 -16.06 9.87 -5.82
N PHE A 265 -14.80 9.69 -5.43
CA PHE A 265 -14.02 8.50 -5.73
C PHE A 265 -14.69 7.22 -5.20
N ASP A 266 -15.22 7.23 -3.97
CA ASP A 266 -16.02 6.10 -3.43
C ASP A 266 -17.45 6.08 -4.00
N ARG A 267 -18.08 7.25 -4.16
CA ARG A 267 -19.49 7.34 -4.54
C ARG A 267 -19.78 6.82 -5.94
N ILE A 268 -18.91 7.11 -6.92
CA ILE A 268 -19.13 6.76 -8.32
C ILE A 268 -19.30 5.24 -8.51
N PRO A 269 -18.34 4.39 -8.12
CA PRO A 269 -18.49 2.93 -8.25
C PRO A 269 -19.61 2.39 -7.36
N ARG A 270 -19.75 2.89 -6.14
CA ARG A 270 -20.79 2.46 -5.21
C ARG A 270 -22.20 2.72 -5.73
N GLN A 271 -22.41 3.81 -6.47
CA GLN A 271 -23.73 4.14 -7.04
C GLN A 271 -24.17 3.08 -8.07
N ILE A 272 -23.26 2.53 -8.86
CA ILE A 272 -23.56 1.44 -9.83
C ILE A 272 -24.11 0.21 -9.10
N ILE A 273 -23.49 -0.16 -7.99
CA ILE A 273 -23.90 -1.31 -7.17
C ILE A 273 -25.23 -1.03 -6.47
N ASN A 274 -25.42 0.19 -5.94
CA ASN A 274 -26.68 0.62 -5.31
C ASN A 274 -27.87 0.58 -6.30
N ASP A 275 -27.69 1.14 -7.51
CA ASP A 275 -28.73 1.22 -8.53
C ASP A 275 -29.15 -0.17 -9.04
N ALA A 276 -28.23 -1.14 -8.97
CA ALA A 276 -28.49 -2.55 -9.26
C ALA A 276 -29.19 -3.28 -8.09
N GLY A 277 -29.39 -2.66 -6.93
CA GLY A 277 -30.06 -3.26 -5.77
C GLY A 277 -29.14 -4.06 -4.84
N TYR A 278 -27.82 -3.97 -5.01
CA TYR A 278 -26.84 -4.73 -4.21
C TYR A 278 -26.05 -3.85 -3.22
N GLY A 279 -26.49 -2.62 -2.94
CA GLY A 279 -25.75 -1.68 -2.08
C GLY A 279 -25.43 -2.21 -0.68
N ASP A 280 -26.34 -2.96 -0.06
CA ASP A 280 -26.14 -3.56 1.26
C ASP A 280 -25.07 -4.67 1.27
N TYR A 281 -24.68 -5.16 0.11
CA TYR A 281 -23.68 -6.20 -0.06
C TYR A 281 -22.28 -5.68 -0.39
N PHE A 282 -22.10 -4.34 -0.52
CA PHE A 282 -20.80 -3.68 -0.66
C PHE A 282 -20.43 -2.98 0.65
N THR A 283 -19.72 -3.68 1.51
CA THR A 283 -19.59 -3.35 2.95
C THR A 283 -18.29 -2.65 3.35
N HIS A 284 -17.37 -2.39 2.41
CA HIS A 284 -16.10 -1.71 2.68
C HIS A 284 -15.92 -0.45 1.83
N GLY A 285 -14.84 0.30 2.01
CA GLY A 285 -14.44 1.43 1.17
C GLY A 285 -14.03 0.98 -0.21
N ILE A 286 -13.99 1.95 -1.15
CA ILE A 286 -13.64 1.63 -2.55
C ILE A 286 -12.16 1.32 -2.75
N GLY A 287 -11.30 1.64 -1.77
CA GLY A 287 -9.87 1.43 -1.90
C GLY A 287 -9.04 2.36 -1.01
N HIS A 288 -7.75 2.40 -1.27
CA HIS A 288 -6.75 3.12 -0.48
C HIS A 288 -5.54 3.51 -1.34
N GLY A 289 -4.62 4.30 -0.78
CA GLY A 289 -3.31 4.52 -1.37
C GLY A 289 -2.39 3.32 -1.15
N ILE A 290 -1.50 3.08 -2.09
CA ILE A 290 -0.43 2.08 -1.98
C ILE A 290 0.94 2.72 -2.27
N GLY A 291 2.01 2.07 -1.80
CA GLY A 291 3.36 2.52 -2.05
C GLY A 291 4.40 1.67 -1.34
N LEU A 292 5.01 2.20 -0.28
CA LEU A 292 5.88 1.44 0.63
C LEU A 292 5.07 0.62 1.65
N ASP A 293 3.86 1.06 1.94
CA ASP A 293 2.85 0.31 2.68
C ASP A 293 1.77 -0.19 1.74
N ILE A 294 1.16 -1.34 2.08
CA ILE A 294 0.00 -1.84 1.35
C ILE A 294 -1.20 -0.90 1.55
N HIS A 295 -1.37 -0.37 2.75
CA HIS A 295 -2.36 0.64 3.07
C HIS A 295 -1.65 1.92 3.49
N GLU A 296 -1.73 2.96 2.66
CA GLU A 296 -1.25 4.29 3.00
C GLU A 296 -2.23 5.37 2.53
N GLU A 297 -2.02 6.62 2.93
CA GLU A 297 -2.84 7.72 2.45
C GLU A 297 -2.78 7.87 0.90
N PRO A 298 -3.90 8.23 0.26
CA PRO A 298 -5.16 8.63 0.87
C PRO A 298 -6.09 7.44 1.19
N TYR A 299 -6.79 7.54 2.32
CA TYR A 299 -7.95 6.69 2.60
C TYR A 299 -9.22 7.38 2.13
N PHE A 300 -10.20 6.58 1.68
CA PHE A 300 -11.47 7.10 1.21
C PHE A 300 -12.54 7.01 2.29
N SER A 301 -13.15 8.15 2.61
CA SER A 301 -14.25 8.22 3.56
C SER A 301 -15.36 9.11 3.00
N GLN A 302 -16.58 8.83 3.40
CA GLN A 302 -17.77 9.60 2.99
C GLN A 302 -17.78 11.05 3.52
N THR A 303 -16.79 11.44 4.32
CA THR A 303 -16.73 12.76 4.97
C THR A 303 -15.52 13.61 4.54
N SER A 304 -14.52 13.04 3.87
CA SER A 304 -13.32 13.76 3.46
C SER A 304 -13.60 14.66 2.25
N LYS A 305 -13.37 15.96 2.41
CA LYS A 305 -13.48 16.95 1.31
C LYS A 305 -12.21 17.12 0.51
N GLU A 306 -11.15 16.39 0.84
CA GLU A 306 -9.90 16.45 0.11
C GLU A 306 -10.04 15.86 -1.29
N VAL A 307 -9.15 16.27 -2.18
CA VAL A 307 -9.13 15.79 -3.56
C VAL A 307 -7.93 14.89 -3.81
N ILE A 308 -8.10 13.95 -4.73
CA ILE A 308 -6.98 13.16 -5.24
C ILE A 308 -6.09 14.03 -6.14
N LYS A 309 -4.80 13.70 -6.21
CA LYS A 309 -3.81 14.48 -6.94
C LYS A 309 -3.07 13.61 -7.93
N SER A 310 -2.55 14.24 -8.98
CA SER A 310 -1.64 13.60 -9.93
C SER A 310 -0.41 13.02 -9.22
N GLY A 311 -0.01 11.81 -9.58
CA GLY A 311 1.07 11.05 -8.94
C GLY A 311 0.66 10.19 -7.76
N MET A 312 -0.61 10.19 -7.33
CA MET A 312 -1.13 9.19 -6.38
C MET A 312 -1.31 7.85 -7.07
N VAL A 313 -0.99 6.76 -6.37
CA VAL A 313 -1.33 5.38 -6.77
C VAL A 313 -2.34 4.84 -5.78
N LEU A 314 -3.48 4.39 -6.30
CA LEU A 314 -4.68 4.06 -5.53
C LEU A 314 -5.22 2.71 -5.97
N THR A 315 -5.88 1.98 -5.06
CA THR A 315 -6.70 0.83 -5.43
C THR A 315 -8.11 1.25 -5.83
N ASP A 316 -8.73 0.48 -6.71
CA ASP A 316 -10.13 0.55 -7.13
C ASP A 316 -10.72 -0.86 -7.02
N GLU A 317 -11.41 -1.16 -5.93
CA GLU A 317 -11.76 -2.52 -5.51
C GLU A 317 -13.25 -2.72 -5.16
N PRO A 318 -14.21 -2.38 -6.03
CA PRO A 318 -15.62 -2.66 -5.76
C PRO A 318 -15.87 -4.16 -5.61
N GLY A 319 -16.81 -4.51 -4.71
CA GLY A 319 -17.20 -5.90 -4.47
C GLY A 319 -18.65 -6.04 -4.04
N ILE A 320 -19.23 -7.22 -4.33
CA ILE A 320 -20.54 -7.66 -3.86
C ILE A 320 -20.37 -9.00 -3.17
N TYR A 321 -20.82 -9.11 -1.91
CA TYR A 321 -20.64 -10.27 -1.06
C TYR A 321 -21.97 -10.78 -0.52
N ILE A 322 -22.48 -11.90 -1.08
CA ILE A 322 -23.78 -12.48 -0.71
C ILE A 322 -23.55 -13.60 0.29
N GLU A 323 -23.80 -13.34 1.57
CA GLU A 323 -23.58 -14.30 2.64
C GLU A 323 -24.22 -15.66 2.34
N GLY A 324 -23.44 -16.74 2.54
CA GLY A 324 -23.85 -18.12 2.30
C GLY A 324 -23.93 -18.52 0.83
N LYS A 325 -23.68 -17.61 -0.12
CA LYS A 325 -23.64 -17.89 -1.55
C LYS A 325 -22.22 -17.73 -2.10
N TYR A 326 -21.85 -16.51 -2.48
CA TYR A 326 -20.55 -16.17 -3.07
C TYR A 326 -20.33 -14.66 -3.05
N GLY A 327 -19.09 -14.25 -3.33
CA GLY A 327 -18.72 -12.86 -3.55
C GLY A 327 -17.90 -12.67 -4.82
N VAL A 328 -17.90 -11.44 -5.30
CA VAL A 328 -17.10 -10.99 -6.45
C VAL A 328 -16.42 -9.69 -6.05
N ARG A 329 -15.10 -9.62 -6.20
CA ARG A 329 -14.30 -8.39 -6.16
C ARG A 329 -13.44 -8.32 -7.41
N ILE A 330 -13.33 -7.12 -7.98
CA ILE A 330 -12.41 -6.81 -9.08
C ILE A 330 -11.64 -5.57 -8.64
N GLU A 331 -10.33 -5.67 -8.65
CA GLU A 331 -9.46 -4.61 -8.12
C GLU A 331 -8.30 -4.32 -9.05
N ASP A 332 -8.05 -3.05 -9.24
CA ASP A 332 -6.91 -2.55 -9.99
C ASP A 332 -6.12 -1.50 -9.20
N ASP A 333 -4.80 -1.54 -9.34
CA ASP A 333 -3.92 -0.42 -9.00
C ASP A 333 -3.97 0.62 -10.12
N ILE A 334 -4.30 1.87 -9.79
CA ILE A 334 -4.40 2.98 -10.75
C ILE A 334 -3.48 4.14 -10.37
N LEU A 335 -2.75 4.67 -11.35
CA LEU A 335 -1.97 5.89 -11.21
C LEU A 335 -2.82 7.09 -11.64
N ILE A 336 -3.03 8.02 -10.74
CA ILE A 336 -3.77 9.26 -11.04
C ILE A 336 -2.90 10.21 -11.86
N THR A 337 -3.47 10.74 -12.94
CA THR A 337 -2.87 11.76 -13.79
C THR A 337 -3.73 13.03 -13.80
N ASP A 338 -3.25 14.10 -14.45
CA ASP A 338 -3.97 15.38 -14.51
C ASP A 338 -5.33 15.26 -15.23
N ASN A 339 -5.42 14.36 -16.23
CA ASN A 339 -6.59 14.28 -17.11
C ASN A 339 -7.33 12.94 -17.04
N GLY A 340 -6.88 11.99 -16.23
CA GLY A 340 -7.43 10.63 -16.12
C GLY A 340 -6.63 9.79 -15.14
N CYS A 341 -6.63 8.48 -15.35
CA CYS A 341 -5.74 7.56 -14.67
C CYS A 341 -5.10 6.58 -15.65
N GLU A 342 -4.03 5.94 -15.21
CA GLU A 342 -3.36 4.84 -15.91
C GLU A 342 -3.53 3.57 -15.07
N LEU A 343 -3.98 2.48 -15.69
CA LEU A 343 -4.00 1.16 -15.06
C LEU A 343 -2.57 0.64 -14.92
N LEU A 344 -2.20 0.22 -13.73
CA LEU A 344 -0.90 -0.41 -13.46
C LEU A 344 -1.01 -1.94 -13.44
N THR A 345 -2.14 -2.49 -12.99
CA THR A 345 -2.50 -3.91 -13.13
C THR A 345 -3.22 -4.13 -14.46
N LEU A 346 -2.74 -5.08 -15.25
CA LEU A 346 -3.20 -5.33 -16.61
C LEU A 346 -3.73 -6.76 -16.83
N ALA A 347 -3.78 -7.57 -15.78
CA ALA A 347 -4.39 -8.89 -15.85
C ALA A 347 -5.85 -8.78 -16.31
N PRO A 348 -6.35 -9.66 -17.21
CA PRO A 348 -7.72 -9.59 -17.71
C PRO A 348 -8.72 -9.64 -16.54
N LYS A 349 -9.75 -8.81 -16.64
CA LYS A 349 -10.80 -8.65 -15.62
C LYS A 349 -12.20 -8.97 -16.12
N GLU A 350 -12.34 -9.38 -17.37
CA GLU A 350 -13.54 -10.01 -17.86
C GLU A 350 -13.76 -11.36 -17.14
N LEU A 351 -15.00 -11.83 -17.12
CA LEU A 351 -15.34 -13.12 -16.49
C LEU A 351 -14.59 -14.30 -17.13
N ILE A 352 -13.59 -14.79 -16.43
CA ILE A 352 -12.81 -15.98 -16.81
C ILE A 352 -13.50 -17.21 -16.21
N VAL A 353 -13.68 -18.24 -17.04
CA VAL A 353 -14.20 -19.55 -16.64
C VAL A 353 -13.10 -20.60 -16.85
N ILE A 354 -12.72 -21.30 -15.79
CA ILE A 354 -11.69 -22.35 -15.78
C ILE A 354 -12.27 -23.72 -15.47
#